data_56cd94c494634885d1a22a24110e5a74
#
_entry.id   56cd94c494634885d1a22a24110e5a74
#
_cell.length_a   1.000
_cell.length_b   1.000
_cell.length_c   1.000
_cell.angle_alpha   90.00
_cell.angle_beta   90.00
_cell.angle_gamma   90.00
#
_symmetry.space_group_name_H-M   'P 1'
#
loop_
_entity.id
_entity.type
_entity.pdbx_description
1 polymer ?
#
loop_
_entity_poly.entity_id
_entity_poly.type
_entity_poly.pdbx_seq_one_letter_code
_entity_poly.pdbx_strand_id
1 'polypeptide(L)'
;MARGVSALELRDDGTVAPTAAGGSLPFAPDRVIPTLEYMKWHYGEDLYTPYGFVDAFNPSLDVDGLEFQHGRRVPGKGWFDDEHLGIDQGPILLMAENHRSELIWKVMKRSPYIRRGLRRAGFTGGWLEAVQEPAL
;
A
#
# COMPACT_ATOMS: atom_id res chain seq x y z
N MET A 1 -5.09 11.61 6.22
CA MET A 1 -4.69 10.26 6.64
C MET A 1 -5.82 9.30 6.29
N ALA A 2 -5.57 8.34 5.41
CA ALA A 2 -6.56 7.33 5.05
C ALA A 2 -6.99 6.57 6.31
N ARG A 3 -8.29 6.43 6.52
CA ARG A 3 -8.85 5.79 7.70
C ARG A 3 -9.19 4.35 7.40
N GLY A 4 -8.59 3.43 8.15
CA GLY A 4 -8.86 2.00 8.01
C GLY A 4 -10.25 1.61 8.54
N VAL A 5 -10.71 0.43 8.12
CA VAL A 5 -11.89 -0.21 8.69
C VAL A 5 -11.52 -0.81 10.05
N SER A 6 -12.25 -0.45 11.10
CA SER A 6 -12.17 -1.10 12.40
C SER A 6 -13.42 -1.93 12.68
N ALA A 7 -13.32 -2.94 13.52
CA ALA A 7 -14.48 -3.76 13.91
C ALA A 7 -15.57 -2.97 14.67
N LEU A 8 -15.23 -1.79 15.17
CA LEU A 8 -16.10 -0.94 15.99
C LEU A 8 -16.61 0.29 15.25
N GLU A 9 -15.89 0.77 14.23
CA GLU A 9 -16.25 1.96 13.47
C GLU A 9 -15.85 1.80 12.01
N LEU A 10 -16.82 1.90 11.10
CA LEU A 10 -16.59 2.13 9.69
C LEU A 10 -16.47 3.64 9.48
N ARG A 11 -15.26 4.10 9.22
CA ARG A 11 -15.00 5.50 8.85
C ARG A 11 -14.58 5.56 7.39
N ASP A 12 -15.52 5.26 6.52
CA ASP A 12 -15.37 5.47 5.09
C ASP A 12 -15.85 6.89 4.77
N ASP A 13 -14.91 7.76 4.46
CA ASP A 13 -15.15 9.15 4.07
C ASP A 13 -14.77 9.41 2.59
N GLY A 14 -14.51 8.34 1.82
CA GLY A 14 -14.11 8.42 0.43
C GLY A 14 -12.61 8.69 0.23
N THR A 15 -11.80 8.68 1.31
CA THR A 15 -10.34 8.86 1.21
C THR A 15 -9.69 7.58 0.70
N VAL A 16 -8.83 7.73 -0.30
CA VAL A 16 -8.12 6.66 -1.00
C VAL A 16 -6.61 6.80 -0.77
N ALA A 17 -5.94 5.68 -0.50
CA ALA A 17 -4.49 5.60 -0.38
C ALA A 17 -3.88 4.89 -1.61
N PRO A 18 -3.23 5.61 -2.54
CA PRO A 18 -2.55 4.99 -3.68
C PRO A 18 -1.40 4.07 -3.22
N THR A 19 -0.81 4.36 -2.08
CA THR A 19 0.24 3.59 -1.43
C THR A 19 -0.25 2.17 -1.06
N ALA A 20 -1.47 2.03 -0.56
CA ALA A 20 -2.08 0.73 -0.28
C ALA A 20 -2.30 -0.10 -1.56
N ALA A 21 -2.70 0.56 -2.67
CA ALA A 21 -2.79 -0.09 -3.97
C ALA A 21 -1.41 -0.60 -4.42
N GLY A 22 -0.36 0.25 -4.36
CA GLY A 22 1.01 -0.12 -4.69
C GLY A 22 1.55 -1.28 -3.85
N GLY A 23 1.26 -1.29 -2.56
CA GLY A 23 1.60 -2.38 -1.64
C GLY A 23 0.87 -3.70 -1.94
N SER A 24 -0.19 -3.67 -2.75
CA SER A 24 -0.95 -4.84 -3.17
C SER A 24 -0.50 -5.40 -4.53
N LEU A 25 0.50 -4.83 -5.16
CA LEU A 25 0.95 -5.15 -6.52
C LEU A 25 1.13 -6.64 -6.82
N PRO A 26 1.82 -7.47 -5.99
CA PRO A 26 2.05 -8.88 -6.33
C PRO A 26 0.79 -9.75 -6.25
N PHE A 27 -0.27 -9.27 -5.63
CA PHE A 27 -1.51 -10.04 -5.45
C PHE A 27 -2.53 -9.81 -6.57
N ALA A 28 -2.49 -8.64 -7.22
CA ALA A 28 -3.43 -8.27 -8.28
C ALA A 28 -2.79 -7.30 -9.30
N PRO A 29 -1.67 -7.67 -9.97
CA PRO A 29 -0.93 -6.76 -10.84
C PRO A 29 -1.80 -6.19 -11.97
N ASP A 30 -2.68 -7.01 -12.56
CA ASP A 30 -3.57 -6.61 -13.65
C ASP A 30 -4.61 -5.54 -13.24
N ARG A 31 -4.79 -5.33 -11.96
CA ARG A 31 -5.66 -4.27 -11.40
C ARG A 31 -4.84 -3.11 -10.90
N VAL A 32 -3.78 -3.39 -10.16
CA VAL A 32 -2.97 -2.37 -9.49
C VAL A 32 -2.23 -1.49 -10.50
N ILE A 33 -1.56 -2.07 -11.50
CA ILE A 33 -0.76 -1.31 -12.46
C ILE A 33 -1.63 -0.27 -13.20
N PRO A 34 -2.71 -0.66 -13.90
CA PRO A 34 -3.52 0.31 -14.61
C PRO A 34 -4.21 1.32 -13.69
N THR A 35 -4.52 0.94 -12.44
CA THR A 35 -5.08 1.86 -11.45
C THR A 35 -4.09 2.95 -11.08
N LEU A 36 -2.83 2.60 -10.78
CA LEU A 36 -1.79 3.57 -10.45
C LEU A 36 -1.42 4.45 -11.65
N GLU A 37 -1.37 3.87 -12.85
CA GLU A 37 -1.16 4.64 -14.09
C GLU A 37 -2.28 5.64 -14.34
N TYR A 38 -3.54 5.23 -14.16
CA TYR A 38 -4.69 6.12 -14.26
C TYR A 38 -4.64 7.25 -13.23
N MET A 39 -4.36 6.93 -11.97
CA MET A 39 -4.22 7.91 -10.89
C MET A 39 -3.15 8.95 -11.22
N LYS A 40 -1.97 8.49 -11.66
CA LYS A 40 -0.86 9.35 -12.07
C LYS A 40 -1.24 10.25 -13.25
N TRP A 41 -1.88 9.69 -14.27
CA TRP A 41 -2.29 10.44 -15.45
C TRP A 41 -3.41 11.45 -15.14
N HIS A 42 -4.41 11.04 -14.36
CA HIS A 42 -5.61 11.83 -14.10
C HIS A 42 -5.37 12.99 -13.13
N TYR A 43 -4.62 12.74 -12.07
CA TYR A 43 -4.38 13.72 -11.01
C TYR A 43 -3.04 14.46 -11.15
N GLY A 44 -2.09 13.92 -11.91
CA GLY A 44 -0.80 14.55 -12.19
C GLY A 44 0.02 14.81 -10.93
N GLU A 45 0.63 16.00 -10.88
CA GLU A 45 1.50 16.40 -9.77
C GLU A 45 0.76 16.64 -8.44
N ASP A 46 -0.56 16.74 -8.46
CA ASP A 46 -1.35 16.82 -7.23
C ASP A 46 -1.27 15.51 -6.42
N LEU A 47 -1.10 14.36 -7.10
CA LEU A 47 -1.07 13.04 -6.47
C LEU A 47 0.29 12.35 -6.61
N TYR A 48 1.04 12.61 -7.69
CA TYR A 48 2.32 11.96 -7.99
C TYR A 48 3.43 12.98 -8.17
N THR A 49 4.30 13.07 -7.17
CA THR A 49 5.42 14.01 -7.08
C THR A 49 6.74 13.36 -7.53
N PRO A 50 7.86 14.10 -7.57
CA PRO A 50 9.19 13.50 -7.76
C PRO A 50 9.58 12.43 -6.72
N TYR A 51 8.89 12.40 -5.58
CA TYR A 51 9.10 11.43 -4.49
C TYR A 51 8.11 10.25 -4.53
N GLY A 52 7.23 10.19 -5.53
CA GLY A 52 6.21 9.17 -5.67
C GLY A 52 4.80 9.66 -5.34
N PHE A 53 3.90 8.73 -5.06
CA PHE A 53 2.54 9.06 -4.65
C PHE A 53 2.53 9.69 -3.24
N VAL A 54 1.71 10.72 -3.05
CA VAL A 54 1.38 11.22 -1.70
C VAL A 54 0.58 10.16 -0.94
N ASP A 55 0.48 10.31 0.38
CA ASP A 55 -0.13 9.28 1.25
C ASP A 55 -1.60 9.00 0.89
N ALA A 56 -2.39 10.04 0.71
CA ALA A 56 -3.82 9.89 0.50
C ALA A 56 -4.41 11.01 -0.36
N PHE A 57 -5.59 10.76 -0.92
CA PHE A 57 -6.42 11.79 -1.57
C PHE A 57 -7.90 11.45 -1.43
N ASN A 58 -8.75 12.45 -1.57
CA ASN A 58 -10.20 12.28 -1.54
C ASN A 58 -10.87 13.10 -2.65
N PRO A 59 -11.25 12.45 -3.77
CA PRO A 59 -11.85 13.15 -4.91
C PRO A 59 -13.26 13.67 -4.62
N SER A 60 -13.92 13.21 -3.57
CA SER A 60 -15.25 13.67 -3.17
C SER A 60 -15.20 14.87 -2.21
N LEU A 61 -14.05 15.19 -1.65
CA LEU A 61 -13.89 16.30 -0.71
C LEU A 61 -13.48 17.58 -1.44
N ASP A 62 -14.42 18.17 -2.15
CA ASP A 62 -14.25 19.43 -2.92
C ASP A 62 -15.15 20.54 -2.35
N VAL A 63 -14.92 20.92 -1.09
CA VAL A 63 -15.72 21.93 -0.37
C VAL A 63 -14.85 23.15 -0.09
N ASP A 64 -15.38 24.35 -0.42
CA ASP A 64 -14.71 25.62 -0.14
C ASP A 64 -14.73 25.96 1.36
N GLY A 65 -13.69 26.65 1.81
CA GLY A 65 -13.62 27.21 3.17
C GLY A 65 -13.31 26.21 4.27
N LEU A 66 -12.94 24.96 3.93
CA LEU A 66 -12.41 24.02 4.89
C LEU A 66 -10.91 24.24 5.10
N GLU A 67 -10.51 24.32 6.37
CA GLU A 67 -9.10 24.28 6.76
C GLU A 67 -8.69 22.82 6.99
N PHE A 68 -7.59 22.40 6.36
CA PHE A 68 -7.02 21.07 6.54
C PHE A 68 -5.78 21.14 7.41
N GLN A 69 -5.59 20.15 8.25
CA GLN A 69 -4.38 20.02 9.05
C GLN A 69 -3.17 19.65 8.16
N HIS A 70 -3.42 18.84 7.13
CA HIS A 70 -2.45 18.39 6.14
C HIS A 70 -3.09 18.41 4.76
N GLY A 71 -2.26 18.58 3.74
CA GLY A 71 -2.70 18.59 2.36
C GLY A 71 -3.47 19.85 1.96
N ARG A 72 -4.04 19.80 0.77
CA ARG A 72 -4.77 20.92 0.19
C ARG A 72 -5.96 20.46 -0.65
N ARG A 73 -6.95 21.31 -0.76
CA ARG A 73 -7.99 21.16 -1.78
C ARG A 73 -7.47 21.65 -3.14
N VAL A 74 -7.77 20.89 -4.18
CA VAL A 74 -7.60 21.28 -5.57
C VAL A 74 -9.00 21.41 -6.19
N PRO A 75 -9.45 22.61 -6.56
CA PRO A 75 -10.80 22.82 -7.09
C PRO A 75 -11.11 21.90 -8.28
N GLY A 76 -12.25 21.22 -8.24
CA GLY A 76 -12.69 20.28 -9.25
C GLY A 76 -12.03 18.90 -9.21
N LYS A 77 -11.08 18.68 -8.27
CA LYS A 77 -10.38 17.39 -8.12
C LYS A 77 -10.51 16.77 -6.72
N GLY A 78 -10.78 17.59 -5.68
CA GLY A 78 -10.91 17.15 -4.31
C GLY A 78 -9.72 17.53 -3.41
N TRP A 79 -9.53 16.79 -2.33
CA TRP A 79 -8.43 16.97 -1.38
C TRP A 79 -7.27 16.02 -1.68
N PHE A 80 -6.04 16.51 -1.55
CA PHE A 80 -4.79 15.75 -1.70
C PHE A 80 -3.89 16.00 -0.49
N ASP A 81 -3.33 14.93 0.07
CA ASP A 81 -2.30 15.01 1.09
C ASP A 81 -1.01 15.61 0.49
N ASP A 82 -0.13 16.13 1.35
CA ASP A 82 1.20 16.63 0.98
C ASP A 82 2.33 15.82 1.64
N GLU A 83 1.97 14.76 2.35
CA GLU A 83 2.92 13.91 3.06
C GLU A 83 3.37 12.69 2.23
N HIS A 84 4.63 12.27 2.49
CA HIS A 84 5.20 11.01 2.00
C HIS A 84 5.68 10.21 3.22
N LEU A 85 4.87 9.27 3.66
CA LEU A 85 5.15 8.50 4.87
C LEU A 85 5.99 7.25 4.53
N GLY A 86 7.12 7.08 5.22
CA GLY A 86 8.01 5.93 5.00
C GLY A 86 7.33 4.59 5.24
N ILE A 87 6.39 4.55 6.20
CA ILE A 87 5.60 3.35 6.50
C ILE A 87 4.69 2.93 5.33
N ASP A 88 4.29 3.86 4.49
CA ASP A 88 3.42 3.62 3.34
C ASP A 88 4.22 3.42 2.04
N GLN A 89 5.32 4.15 1.87
CA GLN A 89 6.22 4.00 0.72
C GLN A 89 7.02 2.69 0.77
N GLY A 90 7.40 2.23 1.96
CA GLY A 90 8.14 0.98 2.15
C GLY A 90 7.44 -0.25 1.56
N PRO A 91 6.17 -0.49 1.86
CA PRO A 91 5.40 -1.58 1.24
C PRO A 91 5.35 -1.53 -0.28
N ILE A 92 5.26 -0.35 -0.90
CA ILE A 92 5.29 -0.23 -2.37
C ILE A 92 6.59 -0.80 -2.91
N LEU A 93 7.72 -0.36 -2.37
CA LEU A 93 9.05 -0.81 -2.81
C LEU A 93 9.22 -2.31 -2.60
N LEU A 94 8.90 -2.82 -1.40
CA LEU A 94 9.05 -4.22 -1.06
C LEU A 94 8.13 -5.12 -1.90
N MET A 95 6.90 -4.68 -2.16
CA MET A 95 5.95 -5.47 -2.95
C MET A 95 6.21 -5.37 -4.45
N ALA A 96 6.73 -4.25 -4.95
CA ALA A 96 7.23 -4.17 -6.32
C ALA A 96 8.40 -5.14 -6.54
N GLU A 97 9.33 -5.22 -5.59
CA GLU A 97 10.42 -6.19 -5.65
C GLU A 97 9.91 -7.64 -5.53
N ASN A 98 8.92 -7.90 -4.67
CA ASN A 98 8.30 -9.21 -4.60
C ASN A 98 7.58 -9.61 -5.88
N HIS A 99 6.91 -8.66 -6.55
CA HIS A 99 6.32 -8.91 -7.87
C HIS A 99 7.37 -9.26 -8.92
N ARG A 100 8.52 -8.57 -8.90
CA ARG A 100 9.62 -8.75 -9.85
C ARG A 100 10.41 -10.06 -9.63
N SER A 101 10.74 -10.39 -8.40
CA SER A 101 11.74 -11.45 -8.10
C SER A 101 11.39 -12.35 -6.92
N GLU A 102 10.33 -12.03 -6.15
CA GLU A 102 9.99 -12.66 -4.86
C GLU A 102 11.12 -12.54 -3.80
N LEU A 103 12.05 -11.60 -3.96
CA LEU A 103 13.27 -11.54 -3.12
C LEU A 103 12.92 -11.50 -1.63
N ILE A 104 12.04 -10.58 -1.23
CA ILE A 104 11.71 -10.40 0.18
C ILE A 104 11.05 -11.66 0.74
N TRP A 105 10.12 -12.25 0.01
CA TRP A 105 9.47 -13.50 0.42
C TRP A 105 10.44 -14.66 0.49
N LYS A 106 11.38 -14.80 -0.46
CA LYS A 106 12.41 -15.83 -0.44
C LYS A 106 13.32 -15.70 0.78
N VAL A 107 13.72 -14.48 1.13
CA VAL A 107 14.52 -14.20 2.33
C VAL A 107 13.74 -14.54 3.60
N MET A 108 12.51 -14.04 3.70
CA MET A 108 11.66 -14.24 4.89
C MET A 108 11.29 -15.72 5.11
N LYS A 109 11.03 -16.47 4.05
CA LYS A 109 10.74 -17.91 4.12
C LYS A 109 11.90 -18.74 4.70
N ARG A 110 13.15 -18.26 4.59
CA ARG A 110 14.34 -18.91 5.17
C ARG A 110 14.45 -18.74 6.68
N SER A 111 13.76 -17.76 7.27
CA SER A 111 13.83 -17.48 8.70
C SER A 111 13.14 -18.57 9.52
N PRO A 112 13.87 -19.27 10.43
CA PRO A 112 13.27 -20.27 11.31
C PRO A 112 12.30 -19.65 12.31
N TYR A 113 12.50 -18.39 12.65
CA TYR A 113 11.61 -17.65 13.58
C TYR A 113 10.24 -17.40 12.94
N ILE A 114 10.21 -16.96 11.68
CA ILE A 114 8.97 -16.74 10.93
C ILE A 114 8.21 -18.05 10.76
N ARG A 115 8.91 -19.11 10.34
CA ARG A 115 8.32 -20.45 10.19
C ARG A 115 7.69 -20.93 11.51
N ARG A 116 8.41 -20.78 12.62
CA ARG A 116 7.92 -21.16 13.96
C ARG A 116 6.72 -20.32 14.38
N GLY A 117 6.77 -19.00 14.15
CA GLY A 117 5.68 -18.08 14.46
C GLY A 117 4.40 -18.42 13.70
N LEU A 118 4.50 -18.65 12.41
CA LEU A 118 3.34 -19.03 11.57
C LEU A 118 2.74 -20.37 12.01
N ARG A 119 3.56 -21.39 12.31
CA ARG A 119 3.05 -22.66 12.82
C ARG A 119 2.35 -22.52 14.17
N ARG A 120 2.87 -21.69 15.08
CA ARG A 120 2.23 -21.38 16.37
C ARG A 120 0.92 -20.67 16.21
N ALA A 121 0.78 -19.85 15.16
CA ALA A 121 -0.47 -19.15 14.80
C ALA A 121 -1.46 -20.06 14.05
N GLY A 122 -1.15 -21.36 13.85
CA GLY A 122 -2.04 -22.32 13.22
C GLY A 122 -1.98 -22.38 11.69
N PHE A 123 -1.01 -21.69 11.06
CA PHE A 123 -0.82 -21.79 9.61
C PHE A 123 -0.21 -23.14 9.25
N THR A 124 -0.72 -23.77 8.17
CA THR A 124 -0.27 -25.06 7.63
C THR A 124 -0.19 -24.98 6.11
N GLY A 125 0.47 -25.95 5.49
CA GLY A 125 0.52 -26.09 4.04
C GLY A 125 1.60 -25.24 3.35
N GLY A 126 1.64 -25.36 2.03
CA GLY A 126 2.54 -24.62 1.16
C GLY A 126 4.01 -24.76 1.55
N TRP A 127 4.76 -23.67 1.53
CA TRP A 127 6.20 -23.65 1.84
C TRP A 127 6.53 -23.98 3.31
N LEU A 128 5.56 -23.96 4.22
CA LEU A 128 5.77 -24.33 5.63
C LEU A 128 6.03 -25.84 5.79
N GLU A 129 5.53 -26.65 4.87
CA GLU A 129 5.69 -28.12 4.85
C GLU A 129 6.85 -28.60 4.00
N ALA A 130 7.37 -27.72 3.13
CA ALA A 130 8.57 -28.06 2.35
C ALA A 130 9.75 -28.34 3.29
N VAL A 131 10.36 -29.50 3.12
CA VAL A 131 11.56 -29.90 3.85
C VAL A 131 12.67 -28.91 3.51
N GLN A 132 13.26 -28.29 4.52
CA GLN A 132 14.49 -27.53 4.29
C GLN A 132 15.59 -28.56 4.00
N GLU A 133 16.17 -28.52 2.80
CA GLU A 133 17.50 -29.09 2.60
C GLU A 133 18.45 -28.42 3.59
N PRO A 134 19.27 -29.19 4.31
CA PRO A 134 20.26 -28.61 5.21
C PRO A 134 21.17 -27.67 4.39
N ALA A 135 21.37 -26.46 4.89
CA ALA A 135 22.33 -25.54 4.32
C ALA A 135 23.70 -26.21 4.41
N LEU A 136 24.35 -26.40 3.25
CA LEU A 136 25.75 -26.82 3.13
C LEU A 136 26.68 -25.77 3.73
#